data_7a6526358e663c1ab5754f7a828dedc7
#
_entry.id   7a6526358e663c1ab5754f7a828dedc7
#
_cell.length_a   1.000
_cell.length_b   1.000
_cell.length_c   1.000
_cell.angle_alpha   90.00
_cell.angle_beta   90.00
_cell.angle_gamma   90.00
#
_symmetry.space_group_name_H-M   'P 1'
#
loop_
_entity.id
_entity.type
_entity.pdbx_description
1 polymer ?
#
loop_
_entity_poly.entity_id
_entity_poly.type
_entity_poly.pdbx_seq_one_letter_code
_entity_poly.pdbx_strand_id
1 'polypeptide(L)'
;MDKLFNILTYVIGFLFLLMGLQWLVDPTSAAAGLGMSLLSGHGLSTQIGDLASFFLVVGVFTLCAAVKKDRVWLYTPIALFAFAAVSRLIAFVSVSYTHLRAHETEE
;
A
#
# COMPACT_ATOMS: atom_id res chain seq x y z
N MET A 1 12.28 -21.76 9.90
CA MET A 1 11.54 -20.61 10.39
C MET A 1 10.66 -21.00 11.56
N ASP A 2 10.49 -20.09 12.49
CA ASP A 2 9.61 -20.28 13.61
C ASP A 2 8.17 -20.48 13.13
N LYS A 3 7.43 -21.35 13.81
CA LYS A 3 6.05 -21.66 13.46
C LYS A 3 5.16 -20.40 13.53
N LEU A 4 5.38 -19.58 14.56
CA LEU A 4 4.64 -18.32 14.73
C LEU A 4 4.89 -17.38 13.57
N PHE A 5 6.14 -17.23 13.16
CA PHE A 5 6.50 -16.38 12.03
C PHE A 5 5.81 -16.84 10.75
N ASN A 6 5.76 -18.15 10.53
CA ASN A 6 5.13 -18.72 9.36
C ASN A 6 3.62 -18.44 9.33
N ILE A 7 2.96 -18.59 10.49
CA ILE A 7 1.53 -18.30 10.60
C ILE A 7 1.25 -16.83 10.32
N LEU A 8 2.06 -15.93 10.93
CA LEU A 8 1.91 -14.50 10.72
C LEU A 8 2.10 -14.12 9.26
N THR A 9 3.06 -14.74 8.59
CA THR A 9 3.33 -14.48 7.18
C THR A 9 2.13 -14.88 6.31
N TYR A 10 1.53 -16.03 6.58
CA TYR A 10 0.32 -16.46 5.88
C TYR A 10 -0.83 -15.49 6.08
N VAL A 11 -1.06 -15.08 7.33
CA VAL A 11 -2.16 -14.17 7.66
C VAL A 11 -1.99 -12.83 6.96
N ILE A 12 -0.78 -12.25 7.05
CA ILE A 12 -0.50 -10.95 6.45
C ILE A 12 -0.64 -11.03 4.93
N GLY A 13 -0.06 -12.05 4.31
CA GLY A 13 -0.16 -12.22 2.86
C GLY A 13 -1.59 -12.34 2.37
N PHE A 14 -2.38 -13.11 3.09
CA PHE A 14 -3.79 -13.30 2.73
C PHE A 14 -4.59 -12.01 2.89
N LEU A 15 -4.33 -11.25 3.97
CA LEU A 15 -5.02 -9.98 4.19
C LEU A 15 -4.71 -8.98 3.07
N PHE A 16 -3.44 -8.84 2.69
CA PHE A 16 -3.08 -7.92 1.62
C PHE A 16 -3.63 -8.36 0.27
N LEU A 17 -3.68 -9.66 0.03
CA LEU A 17 -4.29 -10.18 -1.18
C LEU A 17 -5.78 -9.81 -1.24
N LEU A 18 -6.49 -9.97 -0.13
CA LEU A 18 -7.90 -9.59 -0.05
C LEU A 18 -8.09 -8.09 -0.25
N MET A 19 -7.21 -7.26 0.32
CA MET A 19 -7.28 -5.82 0.14
C MET A 19 -7.09 -5.44 -1.33
N GLY A 20 -6.16 -6.09 -2.02
CA GLY A 20 -5.96 -5.85 -3.45
C GLY A 20 -7.17 -6.23 -4.27
N LEU A 21 -7.77 -7.37 -3.98
CA LEU A 21 -8.99 -7.81 -4.66
C LEU A 21 -10.15 -6.87 -4.36
N GLN A 22 -10.25 -6.35 -3.13
CA GLN A 22 -11.28 -5.40 -2.76
C GLN A 22 -11.20 -4.12 -3.60
N TRP A 23 -9.99 -3.65 -3.88
CA TRP A 23 -9.81 -2.49 -4.74
C TRP A 23 -10.35 -2.72 -6.15
N LEU A 24 -10.24 -3.95 -6.65
CA LEU A 24 -10.74 -4.28 -7.98
C LEU A 24 -12.25 -4.45 -8.01
N VAL A 25 -12.83 -5.01 -6.95
CA VAL A 25 -14.26 -5.36 -6.90
C VAL A 25 -15.09 -4.22 -6.30
N ASP A 26 -14.63 -3.62 -5.21
CA ASP A 26 -15.37 -2.61 -4.48
C ASP A 26 -14.42 -1.51 -3.99
N PRO A 27 -13.99 -0.62 -4.91
CA PRO A 27 -13.04 0.42 -4.55
C PRO A 27 -13.59 1.42 -3.53
N THR A 28 -14.89 1.60 -3.47
CA THR A 28 -15.50 2.52 -2.50
C THR A 28 -15.21 2.07 -1.06
N SER A 29 -15.46 0.81 -0.77
CA SER A 29 -15.18 0.27 0.57
C SER A 29 -13.68 0.21 0.85
N ALA A 30 -12.88 -0.13 -0.16
CA ALA A 30 -11.44 -0.19 0.01
C ALA A 30 -10.87 1.19 0.35
N ALA A 31 -11.30 2.23 -0.35
CA ALA A 31 -10.86 3.60 -0.08
C ALA A 31 -11.29 4.05 1.30
N ALA A 32 -12.53 3.75 1.69
CA ALA A 32 -13.05 4.11 3.00
C ALA A 32 -12.23 3.48 4.12
N GLY A 33 -11.83 2.22 3.95
CA GLY A 33 -11.00 1.52 4.93
C GLY A 33 -9.62 2.14 5.14
N LEU A 34 -9.10 2.82 4.11
CA LEU A 34 -7.81 3.51 4.19
C LEU A 34 -7.95 4.99 4.49
N GLY A 35 -9.18 5.48 4.69
CA GLY A 35 -9.42 6.89 4.94
C GLY A 35 -9.19 7.75 3.72
N MET A 36 -9.36 7.20 2.53
CA MET A 36 -9.13 7.90 1.27
C MET A 36 -10.44 8.24 0.59
N SER A 37 -10.43 9.34 -0.16
CA SER A 37 -11.53 9.68 -1.05
C SER A 37 -11.26 9.08 -2.42
N LEU A 38 -12.30 8.52 -3.05
CA LEU A 38 -12.16 8.05 -4.42
C LEU A 38 -12.03 9.23 -5.37
N LEU A 39 -11.09 9.11 -6.28
CA LEU A 39 -10.94 10.08 -7.36
C LEU A 39 -11.97 9.77 -8.46
N SER A 40 -12.02 10.61 -9.49
CA SER A 40 -12.93 10.42 -10.61
C SER A 40 -12.17 10.46 -11.92
N GLY A 41 -12.76 9.89 -12.97
CA GLY A 41 -12.17 9.89 -14.30
C GLY A 41 -10.87 9.11 -14.36
N HIS A 42 -9.86 9.71 -14.98
CA HIS A 42 -8.55 9.05 -15.13
C HIS A 42 -7.85 8.84 -13.79
N GLY A 43 -8.08 9.77 -12.84
CA GLY A 43 -7.50 9.62 -11.50
C GLY A 43 -8.01 8.37 -10.78
N LEU A 44 -9.28 8.04 -10.96
CA LEU A 44 -9.85 6.83 -10.36
C LEU A 44 -9.19 5.57 -10.92
N SER A 45 -8.99 5.52 -12.23
CA SER A 45 -8.35 4.38 -12.87
C SER A 45 -6.93 4.18 -12.34
N THR A 46 -6.17 5.26 -12.21
CA THR A 46 -4.81 5.22 -11.67
C THR A 46 -4.83 4.77 -10.20
N GLN A 47 -5.74 5.33 -9.41
CA GLN A 47 -5.85 4.99 -8.00
C GLN A 47 -6.14 3.50 -7.81
N ILE A 48 -7.11 2.97 -8.52
CA ILE A 48 -7.48 1.56 -8.43
C ILE A 48 -6.32 0.69 -8.89
N GLY A 49 -5.75 0.99 -10.05
CA GLY A 49 -4.67 0.18 -10.63
C GLY A 49 -3.44 0.14 -9.74
N ASP A 50 -3.00 1.29 -9.27
CA ASP A 50 -1.80 1.38 -8.46
C ASP A 50 -1.98 0.71 -7.10
N LEU A 51 -3.07 0.98 -6.42
CA LEU A 51 -3.31 0.42 -5.09
C LEU A 51 -3.62 -1.07 -5.15
N ALA A 52 -4.40 -1.52 -6.14
CA ALA A 52 -4.64 -2.94 -6.31
C ALA A 52 -3.34 -3.69 -6.59
N SER A 53 -2.53 -3.15 -7.50
CA SER A 53 -1.24 -3.77 -7.83
C SER A 53 -0.32 -3.85 -6.62
N PHE A 54 -0.23 -2.75 -5.85
CA PHE A 54 0.60 -2.72 -4.66
C PHE A 54 0.19 -3.82 -3.68
N PHE A 55 -1.09 -3.89 -3.34
CA PHE A 55 -1.57 -4.86 -2.36
C PHE A 55 -1.47 -6.29 -2.88
N LEU A 56 -1.74 -6.50 -4.17
CA LEU A 56 -1.65 -7.84 -4.76
C LEU A 56 -0.21 -8.33 -4.78
N VAL A 57 0.74 -7.48 -5.14
CA VAL A 57 2.17 -7.86 -5.15
C VAL A 57 2.62 -8.20 -3.73
N VAL A 58 2.29 -7.34 -2.76
CA VAL A 58 2.66 -7.59 -1.37
C VAL A 58 2.06 -8.91 -0.89
N GLY A 59 0.78 -9.15 -1.18
CA GLY A 59 0.10 -10.36 -0.77
C GLY A 59 0.71 -11.61 -1.39
N VAL A 60 0.91 -11.60 -2.71
CA VAL A 60 1.45 -12.76 -3.43
C VAL A 60 2.86 -13.07 -2.96
N PHE A 61 3.73 -12.08 -2.88
CA PHE A 61 5.12 -12.30 -2.48
C PHE A 61 5.22 -12.77 -1.03
N THR A 62 4.38 -12.22 -0.14
CA THR A 62 4.36 -12.65 1.25
C THR A 62 3.88 -14.09 1.37
N LEU A 63 2.85 -14.47 0.62
CA LEU A 63 2.40 -15.86 0.60
C LEU A 63 3.45 -16.80 0.01
N CYS A 64 4.16 -16.36 -1.02
CA CYS A 64 5.25 -17.15 -1.58
C CYS A 64 6.36 -17.38 -0.55
N ALA A 65 6.67 -16.37 0.25
CA ALA A 65 7.66 -16.51 1.32
C ALA A 65 7.22 -17.60 2.32
N ALA A 66 5.95 -17.60 2.67
CA ALA A 66 5.42 -18.57 3.61
C ALA A 66 5.41 -20.00 3.03
N VAL A 67 4.92 -20.13 1.79
CA VAL A 67 4.81 -21.44 1.14
C VAL A 67 6.18 -22.04 0.86
N LYS A 68 7.11 -21.24 0.34
CA LYS A 68 8.45 -21.70 -0.01
C LYS A 68 9.40 -21.68 1.16
N LYS A 69 9.00 -21.10 2.28
CA LYS A 69 9.83 -20.96 3.48
C LYS A 69 11.15 -20.27 3.17
N ASP A 70 11.09 -19.26 2.32
CA ASP A 70 12.26 -18.52 1.85
C ASP A 70 12.05 -17.04 2.06
N ARG A 71 12.87 -16.42 2.92
CA ARG A 71 12.77 -15.02 3.28
C ARG A 71 13.07 -14.07 2.12
N VAL A 72 13.72 -14.57 1.07
CA VAL A 72 14.05 -13.77 -0.10
C VAL A 72 12.78 -13.15 -0.70
N TRP A 73 11.68 -13.87 -0.66
CA TRP A 73 10.40 -13.38 -1.19
C TRP A 73 9.85 -12.18 -0.43
N LEU A 74 10.30 -11.96 0.81
CA LEU A 74 9.87 -10.82 1.61
C LEU A 74 10.60 -9.52 1.26
N TYR A 75 11.70 -9.60 0.52
CA TYR A 75 12.46 -8.41 0.16
C TYR A 75 11.63 -7.44 -0.69
N THR A 76 10.82 -7.94 -1.60
CA THR A 76 9.96 -7.09 -2.42
C THR A 76 8.88 -6.37 -1.60
N PRO A 77 8.09 -7.06 -0.75
CA PRO A 77 7.16 -6.36 0.14
C PRO A 77 7.82 -5.34 1.06
N ILE A 78 8.97 -5.70 1.64
CA ILE A 78 9.69 -4.81 2.53
C ILE A 78 10.16 -3.57 1.78
N ALA A 79 10.71 -3.75 0.57
CA ALA A 79 11.15 -2.63 -0.26
C ALA A 79 9.98 -1.72 -0.64
N LEU A 80 8.84 -2.30 -1.00
CA LEU A 80 7.65 -1.52 -1.36
C LEU A 80 7.18 -0.67 -0.18
N PHE A 81 7.12 -1.26 1.01
CA PHE A 81 6.70 -0.51 2.20
C PHE A 81 7.72 0.54 2.58
N ALA A 82 9.01 0.24 2.46
CA ALA A 82 10.07 1.21 2.77
C ALA A 82 9.99 2.41 1.83
N PHE A 83 9.85 2.16 0.53
CA PHE A 83 9.71 3.25 -0.45
C PHE A 83 8.40 4.00 -0.26
N ALA A 84 7.32 3.31 0.08
CA ALA A 84 6.05 3.96 0.34
C ALA A 84 6.15 4.89 1.55
N ALA A 85 6.81 4.45 2.62
CA ALA A 85 6.99 5.26 3.82
C ALA A 85 7.83 6.50 3.53
N VAL A 86 8.95 6.33 2.81
CA VAL A 86 9.81 7.45 2.43
C VAL A 86 9.04 8.42 1.53
N SER A 87 8.32 7.91 0.54
CA SER A 87 7.55 8.74 -0.38
C SER A 87 6.47 9.53 0.35
N ARG A 88 5.80 8.91 1.31
CA ARG A 88 4.78 9.61 2.12
C ARG A 88 5.40 10.70 2.97
N LEU A 89 6.59 10.44 3.54
CA LEU A 89 7.28 11.44 4.33
C LEU A 89 7.67 12.63 3.47
N ILE A 90 8.24 12.38 2.29
CA ILE A 90 8.60 13.44 1.35
C ILE A 90 7.37 14.22 0.93
N ALA A 91 6.28 13.55 0.60
CA ALA A 91 5.04 14.20 0.20
C ALA A 91 4.48 15.06 1.33
N PHE A 92 4.52 14.55 2.56
CA PHE A 92 4.06 15.29 3.73
C PHE A 92 4.86 16.57 3.92
N VAL A 93 6.18 16.49 3.84
CA VAL A 93 7.05 17.67 3.98
C VAL A 93 6.80 18.67 2.86
N SER A 94 6.69 18.17 1.62
CA SER A 94 6.43 19.03 0.45
C SER A 94 5.10 19.75 0.55
N VAL A 95 4.05 19.05 0.95
CA VAL A 95 2.72 19.64 1.11
C VAL A 95 2.73 20.67 2.22
N SER A 96 3.35 20.37 3.35
CA SER A 96 3.48 21.32 4.47
C SER A 96 4.24 22.57 4.07
N TYR A 97 5.34 22.42 3.35
CA TYR A 97 6.14 23.56 2.87
C TYR A 97 5.35 24.41 1.89
N THR A 98 4.67 23.76 0.95
CA THR A 98 3.84 24.49 -0.02
C THR A 98 2.71 25.25 0.68
N HIS A 99 2.11 24.66 1.69
CA HIS A 99 1.05 25.28 2.46
C HIS A 99 1.55 26.52 3.20
N LEU A 100 2.72 26.45 3.81
CA LEU A 100 3.33 27.57 4.50
C LEU A 100 3.68 28.70 3.53
N ARG A 101 4.19 28.39 2.35
CA ARG A 101 4.51 29.40 1.34
C ARG A 101 3.27 30.10 0.82
N ALA A 102 2.19 29.34 0.60
CA ALA A 102 0.93 29.93 0.17
C ALA A 102 0.40 30.89 1.22
N HIS A 103 0.54 30.54 2.50
CA HIS A 103 0.10 31.40 3.60
C HIS A 103 0.90 32.69 3.67
N GLU A 104 2.22 32.62 3.48
CA GLU A 104 3.08 33.80 3.43
C GLU A 104 2.71 34.73 2.28
N THR A 105 2.36 34.18 1.14
CA THR A 105 2.02 34.95 -0.05
C THR A 105 0.72 35.71 0.12
N GLU A 106 -0.20 35.21 0.92
CA GLU A 106 -1.49 35.88 1.17
C GLU A 106 -1.35 37.08 2.10
N GLU A 107 -0.33 37.14 2.90
CA GLU A 107 -0.07 38.29 3.77
C GLU A 107 0.56 39.43 3.00
#